data_0d5e1caa9bb6539bb95df8bd5a7d0ad8
#
_entry.id   0d5e1caa9bb6539bb95df8bd5a7d0ad8
#
_cell.length_a   1.000
_cell.length_b   1.000
_cell.length_c   1.000
_cell.angle_alpha   90.00
_cell.angle_beta   90.00
_cell.angle_gamma   90.00
#
_symmetry.space_group_name_H-M   'P 1'
#
loop_
_entity.id
_entity.type
_entity.pdbx_description
1 polymer ?
#
loop_
_entity_poly.entity_id
_entity_poly.type
_entity_poly.pdbx_seq_one_letter_code
_entity_poly.pdbx_strand_id
1 'polypeptide(L)'
;MKNSAFLVFAGLFLLVGCHSETGKTKNGIVLSVAPIIKKIAPKKTMADAATILSKKEVPILCYHNIKELKAGDGEMTKTYTVSPANFAQQMKALLDAGYHSILPNQLYDYLVYDAPLPSNPVMITFDDTREEQFSIGAAEMKKYGFKGVFFVMTVSIGRPNYLSKEQIKSLSDSGNVVAAHTWDHHMVTKYAGEDWNTQLVKPKTKLEEIIGKPVTYFAYPFGLWNKAAIPELKKSEYQMAYILATKRDSVDPLYTIRRIIVAGQWSTPSTMKAIKSSFN
;
A
#
# COMPACT_ATOMS: atom_id res chain seq x y z
N MET A 1 -60.50 -22.04 7.99
CA MET A 1 -60.76 -22.11 9.46
C MET A 1 -59.43 -22.06 10.20
N LYS A 2 -59.36 -21.21 11.20
CA LYS A 2 -58.25 -20.95 12.19
C LYS A 2 -57.14 -20.00 11.67
N ASN A 3 -57.25 -18.81 11.89
CA ASN A 3 -57.17 -17.85 13.02
C ASN A 3 -55.73 -17.41 13.30
N SER A 4 -55.61 -16.17 13.07
CA SER A 4 -54.61 -15.14 13.40
C SER A 4 -54.16 -15.15 14.86
N ALA A 5 -52.94 -14.66 15.12
CA ALA A 5 -52.63 -13.89 16.29
C ALA A 5 -51.54 -12.86 15.96
N PHE A 6 -51.96 -11.59 15.89
CA PHE A 6 -51.10 -10.41 15.96
C PHE A 6 -50.68 -10.23 17.41
N LEU A 7 -49.40 -10.14 17.67
CA LEU A 7 -48.86 -9.65 18.96
C LEU A 7 -48.30 -8.24 18.74
N VAL A 8 -49.06 -7.30 19.31
CA VAL A 8 -48.62 -5.90 19.47
C VAL A 8 -47.75 -5.82 20.70
N PHE A 9 -46.48 -5.43 20.56
CA PHE A 9 -45.65 -5.05 21.69
C PHE A 9 -45.75 -3.54 21.91
N ALA A 10 -46.42 -3.17 23.01
CA ALA A 10 -46.46 -1.80 23.49
C ALA A 10 -45.13 -1.45 24.17
N GLY A 11 -44.46 -0.42 23.65
CA GLY A 11 -43.25 0.13 24.27
C GLY A 11 -43.57 0.89 25.54
N LEU A 12 -42.97 0.46 26.65
CA LEU A 12 -43.04 1.13 27.96
C LEU A 12 -41.89 2.12 28.05
N PHE A 13 -42.20 3.42 27.96
CA PHE A 13 -41.26 4.52 28.29
C PHE A 13 -41.09 4.59 29.79
N LEU A 14 -39.92 4.21 30.31
CA LEU A 14 -39.51 4.49 31.69
C LEU A 14 -38.83 5.87 31.76
N LEU A 15 -39.53 6.84 32.32
CA LEU A 15 -38.97 8.10 32.76
C LEU A 15 -38.19 7.85 34.04
N VAL A 16 -36.87 7.91 34.00
CA VAL A 16 -36.02 7.91 35.19
C VAL A 16 -35.94 9.35 35.69
N GLY A 17 -36.67 9.64 36.76
CA GLY A 17 -36.58 10.89 37.48
C GLY A 17 -35.27 10.94 38.29
N CYS A 18 -34.49 11.98 38.09
CA CYS A 18 -33.36 12.30 38.94
C CYS A 18 -33.81 12.77 40.30
N HIS A 19 -33.61 11.95 41.32
CA HIS A 19 -33.66 12.39 42.74
C HIS A 19 -32.26 12.89 43.10
N SER A 20 -32.17 14.16 43.47
CA SER A 20 -30.98 14.75 44.07
C SER A 20 -30.99 14.53 45.58
N GLU A 21 -30.19 13.61 46.09
CA GLU A 21 -29.90 13.53 47.52
C GLU A 21 -28.80 14.53 47.89
N THR A 22 -29.17 15.52 48.74
CA THR A 22 -28.23 16.45 49.34
C THR A 22 -27.65 15.84 50.63
N GLY A 23 -26.50 15.20 50.52
CA GLY A 23 -25.70 14.78 51.66
C GLY A 23 -24.85 15.95 52.17
N LYS A 24 -25.14 16.47 53.37
CA LYS A 24 -24.28 17.44 54.10
C LYS A 24 -23.04 16.72 54.63
N THR A 25 -21.87 16.98 54.07
CA THR A 25 -20.59 16.67 54.68
C THR A 25 -19.88 17.95 55.08
N LYS A 26 -19.39 17.96 56.31
CA LYS A 26 -18.57 19.04 56.90
C LYS A 26 -17.21 19.07 56.20
N ASN A 27 -16.80 20.25 55.80
CA ASN A 27 -15.56 20.71 55.15
C ASN A 27 -15.69 20.82 53.61
N GLY A 28 -15.96 22.06 53.22
CA GLY A 28 -16.22 22.42 51.84
C GLY A 28 -14.95 22.45 50.97
N ILE A 29 -14.83 21.47 50.12
CA ILE A 29 -14.15 21.62 48.83
C ILE A 29 -15.13 21.12 47.78
N VAL A 30 -15.83 22.05 47.13
CA VAL A 30 -16.66 21.72 45.95
C VAL A 30 -15.71 21.56 44.80
N LEU A 31 -15.36 20.31 44.47
CA LEU A 31 -14.71 20.00 43.18
C LEU A 31 -15.77 20.10 42.09
N SER A 32 -15.80 21.22 41.40
CA SER A 32 -16.56 21.37 40.17
C SER A 32 -15.92 20.49 39.12
N VAL A 33 -16.52 19.31 38.83
CA VAL A 33 -16.16 18.48 37.69
C VAL A 33 -16.79 19.13 36.46
N ALA A 34 -16.01 19.95 35.76
CA ALA A 34 -16.41 20.44 34.44
C ALA A 34 -16.59 19.24 33.51
N PRO A 35 -17.66 19.19 32.68
CA PRO A 35 -17.84 18.12 31.71
C PRO A 35 -16.68 18.11 30.74
N ILE A 36 -15.97 17.00 30.66
CA ILE A 36 -14.95 16.78 29.64
C ILE A 36 -15.68 16.63 28.28
N ILE A 37 -15.89 17.75 27.60
CA ILE A 37 -16.36 17.76 26.24
C ILE A 37 -15.17 17.22 25.42
N LYS A 38 -15.18 15.92 25.09
CA LYS A 38 -14.30 15.36 24.08
C LYS A 38 -14.56 16.12 22.78
N LYS A 39 -13.66 17.05 22.44
CA LYS A 39 -13.67 17.73 21.15
C LYS A 39 -13.51 16.62 20.10
N ILE A 40 -14.61 16.26 19.42
CA ILE A 40 -14.58 15.37 18.26
C ILE A 40 -13.74 16.11 17.23
N ALA A 41 -12.56 15.58 16.91
CA ALA A 41 -11.73 16.14 15.85
C ALA A 41 -12.56 16.19 14.55
N PRO A 42 -12.51 17.29 13.79
CA PRO A 42 -13.27 17.39 12.55
C PRO A 42 -12.87 16.23 11.63
N LYS A 43 -13.85 15.54 11.06
CA LYS A 43 -13.64 14.47 10.08
C LYS A 43 -12.88 15.11 8.90
N LYS A 44 -11.62 14.69 8.67
CA LYS A 44 -10.81 15.20 7.57
C LYS A 44 -11.56 14.94 6.26
N THR A 45 -11.81 15.98 5.48
CA THR A 45 -12.40 15.84 4.14
C THR A 45 -11.36 15.25 3.20
N MET A 46 -11.74 14.29 2.38
CA MET A 46 -10.87 13.73 1.36
C MET A 46 -10.58 14.76 0.28
N ALA A 47 -9.32 14.87 -0.13
CA ALA A 47 -8.90 15.71 -1.25
C ALA A 47 -9.53 15.21 -2.56
N ASP A 48 -9.91 16.14 -3.42
CA ASP A 48 -10.35 15.84 -4.79
C ASP A 48 -9.17 15.47 -5.72
N ALA A 49 -9.49 15.02 -6.92
CA ALA A 49 -8.49 14.60 -7.90
C ALA A 49 -7.51 15.71 -8.28
N ALA A 50 -7.98 16.95 -8.42
CA ALA A 50 -7.14 18.09 -8.77
C ALA A 50 -6.14 18.41 -7.66
N THR A 51 -6.60 18.41 -6.42
CA THR A 51 -5.76 18.58 -5.22
C THR A 51 -4.72 17.46 -5.12
N ILE A 52 -5.10 16.19 -5.32
CA ILE A 52 -4.18 15.05 -5.30
C ILE A 52 -3.09 15.19 -6.39
N LEU A 53 -3.47 15.62 -7.59
CA LEU A 53 -2.55 15.80 -8.71
C LEU A 53 -1.62 17.01 -8.55
N SER A 54 -2.02 18.03 -7.80
CA SER A 54 -1.20 19.21 -7.54
C SER A 54 -0.12 18.97 -6.47
N LYS A 55 -0.22 17.90 -5.70
CA LYS A 55 0.76 17.57 -4.67
C LYS A 55 2.08 17.11 -5.29
N LYS A 56 3.19 17.45 -4.62
CA LYS A 56 4.50 16.97 -5.02
C LYS A 56 4.53 15.45 -5.03
N GLU A 57 4.98 14.87 -6.14
CA GLU A 57 5.11 13.42 -6.23
C GLU A 57 6.24 12.90 -5.33
N VAL A 58 6.00 11.78 -4.69
CA VAL A 58 7.03 11.04 -3.94
C VAL A 58 7.76 10.11 -4.91
N PRO A 59 9.11 10.07 -4.90
CA PRO A 59 9.85 9.08 -5.67
C PRO A 59 9.48 7.66 -5.27
N ILE A 60 9.06 6.85 -6.26
CA ILE A 60 8.71 5.43 -6.06
C ILE A 60 9.54 4.59 -7.02
N LEU A 61 10.41 3.77 -6.43
CA LEU A 61 11.35 2.90 -7.14
C LEU A 61 10.73 1.52 -7.33
N CYS A 62 10.80 0.98 -8.56
CA CYS A 62 10.31 -0.34 -8.90
C CYS A 62 11.50 -1.25 -9.27
N TYR A 63 11.79 -2.20 -8.40
CA TYR A 63 12.76 -3.27 -8.59
C TYR A 63 12.06 -4.57 -9.01
N HIS A 64 12.78 -5.44 -9.71
CA HIS A 64 12.31 -6.77 -10.08
C HIS A 64 13.29 -7.84 -9.58
N ASN A 65 14.32 -8.19 -10.36
CA ASN A 65 15.30 -9.17 -9.95
C ASN A 65 16.50 -8.52 -9.24
N ILE A 66 16.97 -9.17 -8.16
CA ILE A 66 18.20 -8.78 -7.44
C ILE A 66 19.16 -9.97 -7.46
N LYS A 67 19.91 -10.15 -8.52
CA LYS A 67 20.81 -11.28 -8.73
C LYS A 67 21.96 -10.91 -9.64
N GLU A 68 22.99 -11.77 -9.67
CA GLU A 68 24.05 -11.64 -10.65
C GLU A 68 23.52 -12.04 -12.04
N LEU A 69 23.95 -11.30 -13.06
CA LEU A 69 23.69 -11.62 -14.45
C LEU A 69 24.55 -12.79 -14.89
N LYS A 70 24.02 -13.65 -15.75
CA LYS A 70 24.73 -14.77 -16.35
C LYS A 70 25.16 -14.43 -17.77
N ALA A 71 26.22 -15.09 -18.21
CA ALA A 71 26.60 -15.04 -19.63
C ALA A 71 25.42 -15.52 -20.49
N GLY A 72 25.04 -14.72 -21.49
CA GLY A 72 23.89 -15.04 -22.35
C GLY A 72 22.55 -14.46 -21.92
N ASP A 73 22.43 -13.78 -20.75
CA ASP A 73 21.19 -13.07 -20.38
C ASP A 73 20.86 -11.99 -21.43
N GLY A 74 19.62 -12.02 -21.93
CA GLY A 74 19.12 -11.07 -22.92
C GLY A 74 18.90 -9.67 -22.34
N GLU A 75 18.76 -8.67 -23.20
CA GLU A 75 18.65 -7.25 -22.84
C GLU A 75 17.48 -6.97 -21.86
N MET A 76 16.35 -7.66 -22.05
CA MET A 76 15.22 -7.52 -21.13
C MET A 76 15.60 -7.99 -19.70
N THR A 77 16.25 -9.14 -19.56
CA THR A 77 16.74 -9.62 -18.26
C THR A 77 17.72 -8.64 -17.65
N LYS A 78 18.67 -8.11 -18.43
CA LYS A 78 19.64 -7.10 -17.98
C LYS A 78 18.93 -5.84 -17.48
N THR A 79 17.90 -5.37 -18.19
CA THR A 79 17.13 -4.19 -17.81
C THR A 79 16.41 -4.36 -16.47
N TYR A 80 15.84 -5.52 -16.21
CA TYR A 80 15.07 -5.79 -14.99
C TYR A 80 15.90 -6.42 -13.86
N THR A 81 17.23 -6.52 -13.99
CA THR A 81 18.08 -7.17 -12.98
C THR A 81 19.13 -6.21 -12.44
N VAL A 82 19.02 -5.85 -11.19
CA VAL A 82 20.05 -5.11 -10.44
C VAL A 82 20.93 -6.13 -9.70
N SER A 83 22.26 -6.00 -9.79
CA SER A 83 23.14 -6.89 -9.02
C SER A 83 23.00 -6.62 -7.52
N PRO A 84 23.22 -7.64 -6.65
CA PRO A 84 23.19 -7.46 -5.20
C PRO A 84 24.11 -6.34 -4.70
N ALA A 85 25.32 -6.23 -5.28
CA ALA A 85 26.27 -5.20 -4.94
C ALA A 85 25.76 -3.79 -5.28
N ASN A 86 25.17 -3.61 -6.48
CA ASN A 86 24.61 -2.32 -6.90
C ASN A 86 23.36 -1.97 -6.07
N PHE A 87 22.50 -2.94 -5.76
CA PHE A 87 21.35 -2.72 -4.88
C PHE A 87 21.80 -2.23 -3.49
N ALA A 88 22.80 -2.87 -2.90
CA ALA A 88 23.35 -2.45 -1.60
C ALA A 88 23.93 -1.03 -1.66
N GLN A 89 24.66 -0.68 -2.72
CA GLN A 89 25.17 0.68 -2.93
C GLN A 89 24.03 1.70 -3.10
N GLN A 90 22.96 1.36 -3.78
CA GLN A 90 21.79 2.21 -3.96
C GLN A 90 21.08 2.46 -2.60
N MET A 91 20.88 1.42 -1.78
CA MET A 91 20.28 1.57 -0.45
C MET A 91 21.15 2.46 0.46
N LYS A 92 22.47 2.24 0.45
CA LYS A 92 23.41 3.10 1.18
C LYS A 92 23.35 4.55 0.70
N ALA A 93 23.33 4.79 -0.61
CA ALA A 93 23.26 6.12 -1.18
C ALA A 93 21.96 6.86 -0.84
N LEU A 94 20.83 6.14 -0.77
CA LEU A 94 19.57 6.71 -0.28
C LEU A 94 19.70 7.18 1.18
N LEU A 95 20.27 6.34 2.05
CA LEU A 95 20.52 6.70 3.45
C LEU A 95 21.45 7.92 3.58
N ASP A 96 22.59 7.88 2.88
CA ASP A 96 23.60 8.95 2.92
C ASP A 96 23.03 10.29 2.41
N ALA A 97 22.07 10.25 1.49
CA ALA A 97 21.36 11.44 0.99
C ALA A 97 20.14 11.84 1.87
N GLY A 98 19.96 11.21 3.02
CA GLY A 98 18.90 11.53 3.99
C GLY A 98 17.50 11.14 3.53
N TYR A 99 17.36 10.14 2.66
CA TYR A 99 16.04 9.61 2.29
C TYR A 99 15.45 8.74 3.40
N HIS A 100 14.14 8.82 3.56
CA HIS A 100 13.35 8.00 4.49
C HIS A 100 12.33 7.17 3.70
N SER A 101 12.33 5.86 3.91
CA SER A 101 11.33 5.02 3.26
C SER A 101 9.94 5.27 3.83
N ILE A 102 8.96 5.40 2.95
CA ILE A 102 7.53 5.47 3.31
C ILE A 102 6.77 4.28 2.73
N LEU A 103 5.62 4.00 3.32
CA LEU A 103 4.72 2.93 2.91
C LEU A 103 3.44 3.51 2.27
N PRO A 104 2.66 2.69 1.54
CA PRO A 104 1.47 3.14 0.84
C PRO A 104 0.43 3.87 1.70
N ASN A 105 0.22 3.44 2.94
CA ASN A 105 -0.67 4.14 3.86
C ASN A 105 -0.24 5.58 4.14
N GLN A 106 1.05 5.83 4.32
CA GLN A 106 1.59 7.17 4.53
C GLN A 106 1.43 8.03 3.26
N LEU A 107 1.67 7.44 2.08
CA LEU A 107 1.42 8.11 0.80
C LEU A 107 -0.07 8.43 0.62
N TYR A 108 -0.96 7.49 0.95
CA TYR A 108 -2.41 7.71 0.90
C TYR A 108 -2.83 8.87 1.82
N ASP A 109 -2.38 8.84 3.07
CA ASP A 109 -2.70 9.89 4.04
C ASP A 109 -2.16 11.27 3.62
N TYR A 110 -0.98 11.32 3.00
CA TYR A 110 -0.42 12.54 2.41
C TYR A 110 -1.29 13.03 1.26
N LEU A 111 -1.61 12.16 0.30
CA LEU A 111 -2.36 12.55 -0.90
C LEU A 111 -3.81 12.95 -0.58
N VAL A 112 -4.46 12.22 0.32
CA VAL A 112 -5.90 12.36 0.58
C VAL A 112 -6.20 13.32 1.74
N TYR A 113 -5.37 13.33 2.78
CA TYR A 113 -5.65 14.05 4.02
C TYR A 113 -4.59 15.09 4.38
N ASP A 114 -3.64 15.34 3.50
CA ASP A 114 -2.55 16.30 3.72
C ASP A 114 -1.70 15.99 4.96
N ALA A 115 -1.54 14.70 5.26
CA ALA A 115 -0.68 14.28 6.37
C ALA A 115 0.80 14.55 6.03
N PRO A 116 1.61 14.98 7.00
CA PRO A 116 3.02 15.23 6.74
C PRO A 116 3.77 13.94 6.43
N LEU A 117 4.73 14.02 5.51
CA LEU A 117 5.71 12.98 5.24
C LEU A 117 7.05 13.32 5.92
N PRO A 118 7.92 12.34 6.17
CA PRO A 118 9.29 12.61 6.58
C PRO A 118 10.03 13.43 5.52
N SER A 119 11.16 14.03 5.88
CA SER A 119 12.04 14.67 4.92
C SER A 119 12.54 13.67 3.88
N ASN A 120 12.69 14.13 2.62
CA ASN A 120 13.13 13.28 1.50
C ASN A 120 12.45 11.90 1.48
N PRO A 121 11.11 11.83 1.34
CA PRO A 121 10.41 10.54 1.31
C PRO A 121 10.76 9.76 0.03
N VAL A 122 10.89 8.45 0.13
CA VAL A 122 11.03 7.52 -0.99
C VAL A 122 10.24 6.24 -0.73
N MET A 123 9.62 5.66 -1.74
CA MET A 123 9.01 4.34 -1.62
C MET A 123 9.80 3.33 -2.45
N ILE A 124 10.14 2.20 -1.84
CA ILE A 124 10.88 1.12 -2.48
C ILE A 124 9.90 -0.02 -2.76
N THR A 125 9.75 -0.41 -4.01
CA THR A 125 8.77 -1.45 -4.39
C THR A 125 9.44 -2.56 -5.19
N PHE A 126 8.89 -3.77 -5.09
CA PHE A 126 9.35 -4.97 -5.77
C PHE A 126 8.17 -5.65 -6.47
N ASP A 127 8.33 -5.99 -7.75
CA ASP A 127 7.34 -6.70 -8.54
C ASP A 127 7.79 -8.15 -8.81
N ASP A 128 6.87 -9.03 -9.23
CA ASP A 128 7.10 -10.41 -9.73
C ASP A 128 7.46 -11.48 -8.70
N THR A 129 7.41 -11.21 -7.42
CA THR A 129 7.46 -12.27 -6.37
C THR A 129 8.77 -13.07 -6.34
N ARG A 130 9.92 -12.51 -6.74
CA ARG A 130 11.20 -13.22 -6.77
C ARG A 130 11.74 -13.49 -5.37
N GLU A 131 12.36 -14.68 -5.16
CA GLU A 131 12.89 -15.10 -3.85
C GLU A 131 13.97 -14.15 -3.35
N GLU A 132 14.85 -13.69 -4.22
CA GLU A 132 15.94 -12.77 -3.89
C GLU A 132 15.45 -11.39 -3.40
N GLN A 133 14.18 -11.04 -3.61
CA GLN A 133 13.58 -9.85 -3.01
C GLN A 133 13.46 -9.97 -1.48
N PHE A 134 13.32 -11.20 -0.97
CA PHE A 134 13.34 -11.50 0.46
C PHE A 134 14.77 -11.68 0.99
N SER A 135 15.51 -12.63 0.40
CA SER A 135 16.83 -13.04 0.91
C SER A 135 17.90 -11.95 0.75
N ILE A 136 17.78 -11.10 -0.27
CA ILE A 136 18.72 -10.00 -0.53
C ILE A 136 18.03 -8.65 -0.32
N GLY A 137 16.93 -8.37 -1.03
CA GLY A 137 16.28 -7.06 -1.03
C GLY A 137 15.84 -6.60 0.36
N ALA A 138 14.96 -7.37 1.01
CA ALA A 138 14.46 -7.03 2.34
C ALA A 138 15.58 -7.08 3.40
N ALA A 139 16.51 -8.03 3.29
CA ALA A 139 17.65 -8.14 4.20
C ALA A 139 18.58 -6.92 4.13
N GLU A 140 18.87 -6.42 2.93
CA GLU A 140 19.69 -5.22 2.73
C GLU A 140 18.98 -3.97 3.23
N MET A 141 17.73 -3.76 2.88
CA MET A 141 16.92 -2.62 3.35
C MET A 141 16.86 -2.56 4.88
N LYS A 142 16.76 -3.72 5.55
CA LYS A 142 16.70 -3.82 7.01
C LYS A 142 17.93 -3.21 7.69
N LYS A 143 19.11 -3.28 7.08
CA LYS A 143 20.37 -2.71 7.63
C LYS A 143 20.28 -1.22 7.83
N TYR A 144 19.46 -0.54 7.02
CA TYR A 144 19.28 0.91 7.01
C TYR A 144 17.93 1.36 7.58
N GLY A 145 17.15 0.44 8.15
CA GLY A 145 15.81 0.71 8.67
C GLY A 145 14.75 0.97 7.60
N PHE A 146 15.05 0.72 6.34
CA PHE A 146 14.09 0.88 5.24
C PHE A 146 13.05 -0.23 5.24
N LYS A 147 11.84 0.12 4.80
CA LYS A 147 10.73 -0.80 4.50
C LYS A 147 10.32 -0.66 3.05
N GLY A 148 9.79 -1.74 2.49
CA GLY A 148 9.36 -1.78 1.10
C GLY A 148 7.96 -2.33 0.90
N VAL A 149 7.52 -2.30 -0.35
CA VAL A 149 6.25 -2.85 -0.82
C VAL A 149 6.55 -3.99 -1.78
N PHE A 150 5.95 -5.15 -1.55
CA PHE A 150 6.14 -6.35 -2.38
C PHE A 150 4.82 -6.65 -3.10
N PHE A 151 4.79 -6.40 -4.40
CA PHE A 151 3.66 -6.70 -5.27
C PHE A 151 3.75 -8.15 -5.74
N VAL A 152 2.87 -8.99 -5.21
CA VAL A 152 2.96 -10.45 -5.30
C VAL A 152 2.02 -10.98 -6.37
N MET A 153 2.59 -11.68 -7.35
CA MET A 153 1.90 -12.50 -8.32
C MET A 153 1.63 -13.89 -7.72
N THR A 154 0.35 -14.23 -7.49
CA THR A 154 0.02 -15.35 -6.58
C THR A 154 0.19 -16.74 -7.19
N VAL A 155 0.24 -16.88 -8.51
CA VAL A 155 0.49 -18.17 -9.19
C VAL A 155 1.90 -18.69 -8.93
N SER A 156 2.85 -17.81 -8.64
CA SER A 156 4.27 -18.15 -8.45
C SER A 156 4.62 -18.55 -7.01
N ILE A 157 3.75 -18.27 -6.03
CA ILE A 157 4.03 -18.54 -4.62
C ILE A 157 4.43 -20.00 -4.38
N GLY A 158 5.59 -20.20 -3.77
CA GLY A 158 6.14 -21.51 -3.44
C GLY A 158 6.78 -22.26 -4.62
N ARG A 159 6.84 -21.67 -5.81
CA ARG A 159 7.63 -22.24 -6.94
C ARG A 159 9.12 -21.98 -6.75
N PRO A 160 10.00 -22.79 -7.34
CA PRO A 160 11.44 -22.53 -7.31
C PRO A 160 11.79 -21.09 -7.76
N ASN A 161 12.66 -20.42 -7.05
CA ASN A 161 13.08 -19.03 -7.26
C ASN A 161 11.99 -17.96 -7.04
N TYR A 162 10.88 -18.31 -6.37
CA TYR A 162 9.83 -17.39 -5.97
C TYR A 162 9.58 -17.45 -4.46
N LEU A 163 9.01 -16.39 -3.91
CA LEU A 163 8.68 -16.30 -2.49
C LEU A 163 7.79 -17.46 -2.02
N SER A 164 8.12 -18.04 -0.86
CA SER A 164 7.21 -18.95 -0.17
C SER A 164 6.13 -18.20 0.62
N LYS A 165 5.10 -18.90 1.09
CA LYS A 165 4.06 -18.33 1.98
C LYS A 165 4.69 -17.78 3.26
N GLU A 166 5.64 -18.50 3.83
CA GLU A 166 6.34 -18.14 5.07
C GLU A 166 7.18 -16.86 4.87
N GLN A 167 7.84 -16.73 3.73
CA GLN A 167 8.61 -15.53 3.40
C GLN A 167 7.68 -14.32 3.21
N ILE A 168 6.56 -14.48 2.51
CA ILE A 168 5.53 -13.43 2.34
C ILE A 168 4.99 -12.99 3.71
N LYS A 169 4.66 -13.96 4.58
CA LYS A 169 4.22 -13.66 5.94
C LYS A 169 5.29 -12.92 6.74
N SER A 170 6.55 -13.37 6.67
CA SER A 170 7.70 -12.74 7.34
C SER A 170 7.93 -11.30 6.86
N LEU A 171 7.79 -11.01 5.56
CA LEU A 171 7.83 -9.65 5.02
C LEU A 171 6.78 -8.76 5.69
N SER A 172 5.53 -9.23 5.76
CA SER A 172 4.43 -8.50 6.39
C SER A 172 4.65 -8.31 7.90
N ASP A 173 5.07 -9.34 8.61
CA ASP A 173 5.28 -9.30 10.06
C ASP A 173 6.46 -8.38 10.44
N SER A 174 7.45 -8.25 9.57
CA SER A 174 8.58 -7.33 9.75
C SER A 174 8.28 -5.88 9.34
N GLY A 175 7.02 -5.56 9.02
CA GLY A 175 6.56 -4.20 8.76
C GLY A 175 6.70 -3.73 7.31
N ASN A 176 7.01 -4.63 6.37
CA ASN A 176 6.84 -4.34 4.96
C ASN A 176 5.38 -4.49 4.54
N VAL A 177 5.00 -3.92 3.40
CA VAL A 177 3.67 -4.09 2.82
C VAL A 177 3.71 -5.18 1.76
N VAL A 178 2.79 -6.15 1.88
CA VAL A 178 2.48 -7.12 0.83
C VAL A 178 1.26 -6.60 0.08
N ALA A 179 1.35 -6.57 -1.24
CA ALA A 179 0.35 -6.02 -2.13
C ALA A 179 0.13 -6.96 -3.33
N ALA A 180 -0.95 -6.78 -4.08
CA ALA A 180 -1.31 -7.67 -5.17
C ALA A 180 -0.67 -7.26 -6.51
N HIS A 181 -0.26 -8.27 -7.30
CA HIS A 181 0.23 -8.12 -8.67
C HIS A 181 -0.42 -9.15 -9.61
N THR A 182 -1.74 -9.31 -9.47
CA THR A 182 -2.56 -10.29 -10.19
C THR A 182 -2.30 -11.75 -9.80
N TRP A 183 -2.99 -12.67 -10.48
CA TRP A 183 -2.72 -14.09 -10.33
C TRP A 183 -1.48 -14.53 -11.10
N ASP A 184 -1.39 -14.22 -12.42
CA ASP A 184 -0.39 -14.76 -13.36
C ASP A 184 0.31 -13.73 -14.22
N HIS A 185 0.25 -12.43 -13.84
CA HIS A 185 0.85 -11.31 -14.58
C HIS A 185 0.17 -11.02 -15.93
N HIS A 186 -1.10 -11.42 -16.14
CA HIS A 186 -1.84 -11.10 -17.34
C HIS A 186 -2.12 -9.60 -17.45
N MET A 187 -2.06 -9.03 -18.65
CA MET A 187 -2.29 -7.60 -18.91
C MET A 187 -3.72 -7.19 -18.54
N VAL A 188 -3.87 -6.27 -17.60
CA VAL A 188 -5.17 -5.76 -17.13
C VAL A 188 -6.02 -5.18 -18.26
N THR A 189 -5.39 -4.61 -19.29
CA THR A 189 -6.07 -4.05 -20.45
C THR A 189 -6.81 -5.08 -21.32
N LYS A 190 -6.62 -6.38 -21.03
CA LYS A 190 -7.24 -7.51 -21.75
C LYS A 190 -8.29 -8.24 -20.92
N TYR A 191 -8.57 -7.81 -19.69
CA TYR A 191 -9.52 -8.51 -18.82
C TYR A 191 -10.98 -8.32 -19.29
N ALA A 192 -11.73 -9.41 -19.21
CA ALA A 192 -13.16 -9.44 -19.45
C ALA A 192 -13.84 -10.51 -18.55
N GLY A 193 -15.10 -10.30 -18.21
CA GLY A 193 -15.90 -11.28 -17.46
C GLY A 193 -15.22 -11.75 -16.16
N GLU A 194 -14.95 -13.04 -16.06
CA GLU A 194 -14.36 -13.71 -14.89
C GLU A 194 -12.88 -13.37 -14.65
N ASP A 195 -12.20 -12.74 -15.62
CA ASP A 195 -10.81 -12.32 -15.42
C ASP A 195 -10.69 -11.36 -14.23
N TRP A 196 -11.64 -10.47 -14.01
CA TRP A 196 -11.64 -9.55 -12.88
C TRP A 196 -11.61 -10.29 -11.54
N ASN A 197 -12.41 -11.33 -11.38
CA ASN A 197 -12.39 -12.17 -10.19
C ASN A 197 -11.08 -12.95 -10.07
N THR A 198 -10.62 -13.56 -11.16
CA THR A 198 -9.41 -14.39 -11.17
C THR A 198 -8.16 -13.58 -10.91
N GLN A 199 -8.07 -12.37 -11.44
CA GLN A 199 -6.85 -11.56 -11.43
C GLN A 199 -6.81 -10.51 -10.30
N LEU A 200 -7.95 -10.11 -9.75
CA LEU A 200 -8.01 -9.10 -8.69
C LEU A 200 -8.48 -9.68 -7.36
N VAL A 201 -9.61 -10.39 -7.33
CA VAL A 201 -10.24 -10.84 -6.08
C VAL A 201 -9.51 -12.03 -5.49
N LYS A 202 -9.33 -13.12 -6.26
CA LYS A 202 -8.66 -14.34 -5.78
C LYS A 202 -7.23 -14.10 -5.28
N PRO A 203 -6.37 -13.32 -5.97
CA PRO A 203 -5.04 -12.98 -5.47
C PRO A 203 -5.08 -12.20 -4.15
N LYS A 204 -5.98 -11.21 -4.04
CA LYS A 204 -6.18 -10.44 -2.81
C LYS A 204 -6.52 -11.36 -1.65
N THR A 205 -7.57 -12.18 -1.77
CA THR A 205 -7.99 -13.14 -0.75
C THR A 205 -6.86 -14.08 -0.34
N LYS A 206 -6.15 -14.65 -1.32
CA LYS A 206 -5.02 -15.56 -1.04
C LYS A 206 -3.89 -14.88 -0.25
N LEU A 207 -3.58 -13.63 -0.55
CA LEU A 207 -2.56 -12.88 0.19
C LEU A 207 -3.04 -12.52 1.59
N GLU A 208 -4.30 -12.12 1.75
CA GLU A 208 -4.93 -11.84 3.05
C GLU A 208 -4.93 -13.08 3.96
N GLU A 209 -5.21 -14.27 3.41
CA GLU A 209 -5.09 -15.55 4.13
C GLU A 209 -3.66 -15.82 4.62
N ILE A 210 -2.64 -15.49 3.81
CA ILE A 210 -1.23 -15.71 4.17
C ILE A 210 -0.78 -14.74 5.26
N ILE A 211 -1.11 -13.45 5.12
CA ILE A 211 -0.55 -12.42 6.00
C ILE A 211 -1.45 -12.05 7.18
N GLY A 212 -2.74 -12.43 7.16
CA GLY A 212 -3.72 -12.11 8.20
C GLY A 212 -4.07 -10.61 8.28
N LYS A 213 -3.89 -9.86 7.21
CA LYS A 213 -4.13 -8.41 7.14
C LYS A 213 -4.78 -8.06 5.79
N PRO A 214 -5.54 -6.95 5.69
CA PRO A 214 -6.08 -6.49 4.42
C PRO A 214 -5.00 -6.18 3.38
N VAL A 215 -5.25 -6.57 2.13
CA VAL A 215 -4.42 -6.24 0.96
C VAL A 215 -5.14 -5.17 0.14
N THR A 216 -4.71 -3.92 0.26
CA THR A 216 -5.42 -2.76 -0.27
C THR A 216 -4.67 -2.04 -1.40
N TYR A 217 -3.53 -2.57 -1.85
CA TYR A 217 -2.71 -1.97 -2.88
C TYR A 217 -2.45 -2.95 -4.01
N PHE A 218 -2.37 -2.41 -5.23
CA PHE A 218 -2.24 -3.17 -6.46
C PHE A 218 -1.19 -2.56 -7.39
N ALA A 219 -0.39 -3.38 -8.08
CA ALA A 219 0.41 -2.92 -9.19
C ALA A 219 -0.06 -3.56 -10.49
N TYR A 220 -0.21 -2.73 -11.53
CA TYR A 220 -0.58 -3.22 -12.86
C TYR A 220 0.61 -3.95 -13.52
N PRO A 221 0.42 -5.18 -14.01
CA PRO A 221 1.42 -5.83 -14.85
C PRO A 221 1.86 -4.92 -16.00
N PHE A 222 3.18 -4.84 -16.20
CA PHE A 222 3.80 -3.96 -17.21
C PHE A 222 3.51 -2.45 -17.02
N GLY A 223 2.87 -2.05 -15.92
CA GLY A 223 2.35 -0.70 -15.71
C GLY A 223 1.18 -0.34 -16.64
N LEU A 224 0.62 -1.31 -17.37
CA LEU A 224 -0.44 -1.10 -18.35
C LEU A 224 -1.82 -1.14 -17.70
N TRP A 225 -2.57 -0.07 -17.87
CA TRP A 225 -3.91 0.10 -17.32
C TRP A 225 -4.87 0.70 -18.35
N ASN A 226 -6.16 0.61 -18.08
CA ASN A 226 -7.21 1.32 -18.81
C ASN A 226 -8.31 1.80 -17.85
N LYS A 227 -9.19 2.65 -18.34
CA LYS A 227 -10.28 3.21 -17.52
C LYS A 227 -11.26 2.15 -17.02
N ALA A 228 -11.41 1.02 -17.72
CA ALA A 228 -12.31 -0.06 -17.31
C ALA A 228 -11.79 -0.81 -16.07
N ALA A 229 -10.47 -0.81 -15.82
CA ALA A 229 -9.89 -1.45 -14.66
C ALA A 229 -10.17 -0.72 -13.33
N ILE A 230 -10.31 0.59 -13.36
CA ILE A 230 -10.44 1.40 -12.12
C ILE A 230 -11.71 1.07 -11.33
N PRO A 231 -12.92 1.00 -11.93
CA PRO A 231 -14.13 0.58 -11.21
C PRO A 231 -14.00 -0.82 -10.61
N GLU A 232 -13.37 -1.77 -11.29
CA GLU A 232 -13.19 -3.12 -10.79
C GLU A 232 -12.19 -3.20 -9.62
N LEU A 233 -11.12 -2.38 -9.65
CA LEU A 233 -10.23 -2.23 -8.50
C LEU A 233 -10.95 -1.63 -7.29
N LYS A 234 -11.77 -0.61 -7.49
CA LYS A 234 -12.61 -0.01 -6.43
C LYS A 234 -13.57 -1.04 -5.84
N LYS A 235 -14.27 -1.79 -6.69
CA LYS A 235 -15.19 -2.87 -6.30
C LYS A 235 -14.47 -3.98 -5.52
N SER A 236 -13.22 -4.26 -5.86
CA SER A 236 -12.35 -5.21 -5.15
C SER A 236 -11.69 -4.61 -3.91
N GLU A 237 -12.08 -3.39 -3.50
CA GLU A 237 -11.60 -2.69 -2.31
C GLU A 237 -10.09 -2.38 -2.30
N TYR A 238 -9.50 -2.21 -3.48
CA TYR A 238 -8.17 -1.61 -3.55
C TYR A 238 -8.26 -0.10 -3.36
N GLN A 239 -7.37 0.48 -2.55
CA GLN A 239 -7.33 1.92 -2.26
C GLN A 239 -6.43 2.69 -3.20
N MET A 240 -5.33 2.08 -3.63
CA MET A 240 -4.40 2.65 -4.61
C MET A 240 -3.91 1.59 -5.57
N ALA A 241 -3.63 2.04 -6.82
CA ALA A 241 -2.97 1.20 -7.81
C ALA A 241 -1.79 1.93 -8.47
N TYR A 242 -0.75 1.14 -8.79
CA TYR A 242 0.55 1.62 -9.21
C TYR A 242 0.82 1.26 -10.66
N ILE A 243 1.17 2.28 -11.44
CA ILE A 243 1.63 2.18 -12.84
C ILE A 243 3.16 2.33 -12.91
N LEU A 244 3.71 2.40 -14.11
CA LEU A 244 5.08 2.84 -14.36
C LEU A 244 5.14 4.33 -14.73
N ALA A 245 6.12 4.77 -15.52
CA ALA A 245 6.41 6.17 -15.78
C ALA A 245 5.47 6.87 -16.79
N THR A 246 4.18 6.43 -16.88
CA THR A 246 3.18 7.07 -17.74
C THR A 246 2.38 8.14 -16.99
N LYS A 247 1.61 8.95 -17.72
CA LYS A 247 0.77 10.00 -17.12
C LYS A 247 -0.31 9.39 -16.21
N ARG A 248 -0.52 10.03 -15.06
CA ARG A 248 -1.60 9.69 -14.12
C ARG A 248 -2.97 10.01 -14.70
N ASP A 249 -3.99 9.26 -14.29
CA ASP A 249 -5.40 9.59 -14.61
C ASP A 249 -5.82 10.88 -13.92
N SER A 250 -6.57 11.72 -14.65
CA SER A 250 -7.01 13.02 -14.11
C SER A 250 -8.27 12.94 -13.25
N VAL A 251 -9.00 11.82 -13.29
CA VAL A 251 -10.23 11.60 -12.53
C VAL A 251 -9.97 10.75 -11.30
N ASP A 252 -9.21 9.70 -11.46
CA ASP A 252 -8.90 8.70 -10.44
C ASP A 252 -7.39 8.57 -10.18
N PRO A 253 -6.69 9.64 -9.76
CA PRO A 253 -5.23 9.66 -9.67
C PRO A 253 -4.65 8.67 -8.64
N LEU A 254 -5.42 8.23 -7.65
CA LEU A 254 -4.98 7.21 -6.69
C LEU A 254 -4.82 5.83 -7.33
N TYR A 255 -5.50 5.57 -8.47
CA TYR A 255 -5.41 4.31 -9.18
C TYR A 255 -4.36 4.31 -10.31
N THR A 256 -3.52 5.35 -10.36
CA THR A 256 -2.45 5.50 -11.34
C THR A 256 -1.21 6.16 -10.74
N ILE A 257 -0.80 5.70 -9.57
CA ILE A 257 0.41 6.20 -8.88
C ILE A 257 1.65 5.80 -9.68
N ARG A 258 2.47 6.80 -10.05
CA ARG A 258 3.66 6.60 -10.89
C ARG A 258 4.81 5.95 -10.12
N ARG A 259 5.55 5.09 -10.84
CA ARG A 259 6.82 4.50 -10.37
C ARG A 259 7.84 4.57 -11.50
N ILE A 260 9.13 4.53 -11.16
CA ILE A 260 10.20 4.33 -12.14
C ILE A 260 10.84 2.95 -11.94
N ILE A 261 11.06 2.23 -13.04
CA ILE A 261 11.88 1.03 -13.03
C ILE A 261 13.32 1.43 -12.75
N VAL A 262 13.94 0.80 -11.76
CA VAL A 262 15.38 0.90 -11.57
C VAL A 262 16.05 -0.08 -12.52
N ALA A 263 16.54 0.46 -13.63
CA ALA A 263 17.15 -0.36 -14.66
C ALA A 263 18.49 -0.96 -14.20
N GLY A 264 18.72 -2.22 -14.51
CA GLY A 264 19.89 -2.97 -14.04
C GLY A 264 21.23 -2.38 -14.48
N GLN A 265 21.26 -1.72 -15.64
CA GLN A 265 22.43 -1.02 -16.15
C GLN A 265 22.66 0.35 -15.49
N TRP A 266 21.77 0.84 -14.65
CA TRP A 266 21.97 2.10 -13.95
C TRP A 266 23.00 1.96 -12.84
N SER A 267 24.00 2.82 -12.87
CA SER A 267 24.89 3.01 -11.73
C SER A 267 24.13 3.67 -10.57
N THR A 268 24.65 3.57 -9.35
CA THR A 268 24.11 4.29 -8.19
C THR A 268 23.92 5.79 -8.45
N PRO A 269 24.91 6.56 -9.00
CA PRO A 269 24.70 7.95 -9.37
C PRO A 269 23.57 8.16 -10.38
N SER A 270 23.42 7.28 -11.37
CA SER A 270 22.34 7.36 -12.36
C SER A 270 20.98 7.17 -11.71
N THR A 271 20.85 6.21 -10.78
CA THR A 271 19.63 6.00 -9.99
C THR A 271 19.28 7.25 -9.16
N MET A 272 20.25 7.83 -8.46
CA MET A 272 20.03 9.04 -7.66
C MET A 272 19.64 10.25 -8.52
N LYS A 273 20.19 10.35 -9.74
CA LYS A 273 19.80 11.38 -10.72
C LYS A 273 18.35 11.14 -11.19
N ALA A 274 17.99 9.92 -11.52
CA ALA A 274 16.63 9.56 -11.98
C ALA A 274 15.57 9.87 -10.92
N ILE A 275 15.84 9.61 -9.64
CA ILE A 275 14.97 9.97 -8.51
C ILE A 275 14.67 11.49 -8.53
N LYS A 276 15.67 12.30 -8.70
CA LYS A 276 15.53 13.77 -8.69
C LYS A 276 14.82 14.30 -9.95
N SER A 277 15.05 13.70 -11.12
CA SER A 277 14.54 14.23 -12.39
C SER A 277 13.15 13.72 -12.77
N SER A 278 12.71 12.58 -12.22
CA SER A 278 11.45 11.94 -12.62
C SER A 278 10.23 12.36 -11.78
N PHE A 279 10.44 12.99 -10.63
CA PHE A 279 9.40 13.31 -9.65
C PHE A 279 9.43 14.79 -9.18
N ASN A 280 9.90 15.68 -10.04
CA ASN A 280 9.92 17.13 -9.79
C ASN A 280 8.64 17.79 -10.26
#